data_090c1600f00bea27be57714e955a243f
#
_entry.id   090c1600f00bea27be57714e955a243f
#
_cell.length_a   1.000
_cell.length_b   1.000
_cell.length_c   1.000
_cell.angle_alpha   90.00
_cell.angle_beta   90.00
_cell.angle_gamma   90.00
#
_symmetry.space_group_name_H-M   'P 1'
#
loop_
_entity.id
_entity.type
_entity.pdbx_description
1 polymer ?
#
loop_
_entity_poly.entity_id
_entity_poly.type
_entity_poly.pdbx_seq_one_letter_code
_entity_poly.pdbx_strand_id
1 'polypeptide(L)'
;MHLGQFAVSGPGMIIIEMTNVAPAGRISPFCMGLYDDKTESALKRVIDYVKSLADIPIAVQLAHAGRKGSSRAPWDGGTQLTAAEGGWQTVAPSAISHISSAHSPHPLSKDEIE
;
A
#
# COMPACT_ATOMS: atom_id res chain seq x y z
N MET A 1 -17.79 -3.29 5.60
CA MET A 1 -18.85 -3.81 4.67
C MET A 1 -18.26 -4.34 3.36
N HIS A 2 -17.28 -3.65 2.73
CA HIS A 2 -16.74 -4.03 1.40
C HIS A 2 -16.31 -5.51 1.30
N LEU A 3 -15.34 -5.95 2.07
CA LEU A 3 -14.89 -7.36 2.07
C LEU A 3 -15.98 -8.33 2.52
N GLY A 4 -16.86 -7.92 3.45
CA GLY A 4 -17.96 -8.76 3.91
C GLY A 4 -18.99 -9.06 2.82
N GLN A 5 -19.25 -8.13 1.91
CA GLN A 5 -20.14 -8.37 0.76
C GLN A 5 -19.55 -9.43 -0.18
N PHE A 6 -18.24 -9.37 -0.44
CA PHE A 6 -17.60 -10.42 -1.23
C PHE A 6 -17.65 -11.76 -0.51
N ALA A 7 -17.40 -11.81 0.79
CA ALA A 7 -17.41 -13.06 1.55
C ALA A 7 -18.76 -13.80 1.45
N VAL A 8 -19.88 -13.10 1.62
CA VAL A 8 -21.22 -13.70 1.54
C VAL A 8 -21.67 -14.02 0.12
N SER A 9 -20.96 -13.50 -0.89
CA SER A 9 -21.24 -13.81 -2.31
C SER A 9 -20.66 -15.16 -2.77
N GLY A 10 -19.94 -15.88 -1.91
CA GLY A 10 -19.46 -17.23 -2.16
C GLY A 10 -18.27 -17.36 -3.11
N PRO A 11 -17.28 -16.46 -3.12
CA PRO A 11 -16.06 -16.67 -3.91
C PRO A 11 -15.23 -17.80 -3.32
N GLY A 12 -14.38 -18.44 -4.14
CA GLY A 12 -13.43 -19.44 -3.66
C GLY A 12 -12.27 -18.87 -2.85
N MET A 13 -11.97 -17.58 -2.99
CA MET A 13 -10.93 -16.84 -2.28
C MET A 13 -11.15 -15.35 -2.40
N ILE A 14 -10.73 -14.57 -1.40
CA ILE A 14 -10.59 -13.11 -1.49
C ILE A 14 -9.10 -12.77 -1.41
N ILE A 15 -8.64 -11.92 -2.34
CA ILE A 15 -7.31 -11.32 -2.23
C ILE A 15 -7.52 -9.83 -1.92
N ILE A 16 -7.08 -9.41 -0.73
CA ILE A 16 -7.06 -8.00 -0.34
C ILE A 16 -6.05 -7.29 -1.24
N GLU A 17 -6.46 -6.16 -1.80
CA GLU A 17 -5.64 -5.36 -2.71
C GLU A 17 -4.33 -4.90 -2.05
N MET A 18 -3.48 -4.28 -2.85
CA MET A 18 -2.16 -3.81 -2.52
C MET A 18 -2.07 -3.17 -1.12
N THR A 19 -1.35 -3.83 -0.23
CA THR A 19 -1.12 -3.41 1.16
C THR A 19 0.37 -3.19 1.36
N ASN A 20 0.75 -2.00 1.79
CA ASN A 20 2.15 -1.59 1.84
C ASN A 20 2.85 -2.14 3.07
N VAL A 21 4.08 -2.64 2.89
CA VAL A 21 4.91 -3.23 3.95
C VAL A 21 5.75 -2.20 4.71
N ALA A 22 5.73 -0.94 4.26
CA ALA A 22 6.41 0.17 4.91
C ALA A 22 5.64 1.49 4.68
N PRO A 23 5.72 2.47 5.58
CA PRO A 23 5.11 3.79 5.37
C PRO A 23 5.58 4.47 4.08
N ALA A 24 6.88 4.37 3.76
CA ALA A 24 7.46 4.91 2.53
C ALA A 24 7.03 4.14 1.27
N GLY A 25 6.53 2.92 1.43
CA GLY A 25 6.06 2.07 0.33
C GLY A 25 4.69 2.43 -0.22
N ARG A 26 3.95 3.36 0.39
CA ARG A 26 2.61 3.76 -0.07
C ARG A 26 2.67 4.48 -1.41
N ILE A 27 1.67 4.25 -2.25
CA ILE A 27 1.49 5.07 -3.46
C ILE A 27 1.01 6.46 -3.05
N SER A 28 -0.07 6.54 -2.27
CA SER A 28 -0.66 7.78 -1.78
C SER A 28 -0.78 7.78 -0.26
N PRO A 29 -1.02 8.93 0.39
CA PRO A 29 -1.17 9.03 1.85
C PRO A 29 -2.21 8.09 2.46
N PHE A 30 -3.23 7.72 1.68
CA PHE A 30 -4.38 6.93 2.14
C PHE A 30 -4.29 5.43 1.81
N CYS A 31 -3.19 4.98 1.21
CA CYS A 31 -3.00 3.55 0.93
C CYS A 31 -2.94 2.72 2.21
N MET A 32 -3.53 1.54 2.15
CA MET A 32 -3.47 0.56 3.23
C MET A 32 -2.04 0.16 3.54
N GLY A 33 -1.75 -0.08 4.81
CA GLY A 33 -0.46 -0.55 5.28
C GLY A 33 -0.57 -1.72 6.24
N LEU A 34 0.49 -2.52 6.29
CA LEU A 34 0.69 -3.61 7.23
C LEU A 34 2.16 -3.59 7.64
N TYR A 35 2.55 -2.63 8.47
CA TYR A 35 3.94 -2.35 8.83
C TYR A 35 4.15 -2.01 10.31
N ASP A 36 3.11 -2.07 11.12
CA ASP A 36 3.17 -1.91 12.57
C ASP A 36 1.99 -2.62 13.25
N ASP A 37 2.05 -2.78 14.57
CA ASP A 37 1.03 -3.47 15.38
C ASP A 37 -0.35 -2.78 15.28
N LYS A 38 -0.39 -1.47 15.04
CA LYS A 38 -1.62 -0.70 14.90
C LYS A 38 -2.33 -1.04 13.58
N THR A 39 -1.59 -1.08 12.49
CA THR A 39 -2.12 -1.44 11.16
C THR A 39 -2.49 -2.92 11.11
N GLU A 40 -1.69 -3.80 11.73
CA GLU A 40 -2.02 -5.22 11.89
C GLU A 40 -3.33 -5.41 12.67
N SER A 41 -3.46 -4.80 13.85
CA SER A 41 -4.65 -4.90 14.68
C SER A 41 -5.90 -4.38 13.97
N ALA A 42 -5.77 -3.31 13.18
CA ALA A 42 -6.87 -2.76 12.39
C ALA A 42 -7.31 -3.72 11.29
N LEU A 43 -6.37 -4.30 10.54
CA LEU A 43 -6.67 -5.28 9.50
C LEU A 43 -7.23 -6.58 10.09
N LYS A 44 -6.63 -7.07 11.18
CA LYS A 44 -7.11 -8.27 11.89
C LYS A 44 -8.57 -8.17 12.28
N ARG A 45 -9.00 -7.05 12.84
CA ARG A 45 -10.42 -6.81 13.20
C ARG A 45 -11.35 -6.95 12.00
N VAL A 46 -10.93 -6.47 10.82
CA VAL A 46 -11.71 -6.59 9.60
C VAL A 46 -11.76 -8.05 9.13
N ILE A 47 -10.62 -8.74 9.15
CA ILE A 47 -10.53 -10.16 8.73
C ILE A 47 -11.35 -11.05 9.66
N ASP A 48 -11.26 -10.86 10.97
CA ASP A 48 -12.05 -11.63 11.95
C ASP A 48 -13.56 -11.47 11.69
N TYR A 49 -14.00 -10.24 11.41
CA TYR A 49 -15.39 -9.99 11.03
C TYR A 49 -15.77 -10.71 9.72
N VAL A 50 -14.95 -10.62 8.70
CA VAL A 50 -15.21 -11.29 7.41
C VAL A 50 -15.29 -12.81 7.58
N LYS A 51 -14.36 -13.40 8.35
CA LYS A 51 -14.36 -14.84 8.66
C LYS A 51 -15.56 -15.28 9.49
N SER A 52 -16.15 -14.39 10.29
CA SER A 52 -17.42 -14.70 11.00
C SER A 52 -18.63 -14.80 10.07
N LEU A 53 -18.55 -14.24 8.85
CA LEU A 53 -19.62 -14.28 7.86
C LEU A 53 -19.52 -15.48 6.92
N ALA A 54 -18.30 -15.91 6.60
CA ALA A 54 -18.06 -17.03 5.68
C ALA A 54 -16.66 -17.64 5.90
N ASP A 55 -16.58 -18.95 5.80
CA ASP A 55 -15.33 -19.71 5.86
C ASP A 55 -14.71 -19.78 4.46
N ILE A 56 -13.99 -18.71 4.10
CA ILE A 56 -13.29 -18.59 2.81
C ILE A 56 -11.83 -18.20 3.02
N PRO A 57 -10.92 -18.67 2.18
CA PRO A 57 -9.53 -18.23 2.18
C PRO A 57 -9.42 -16.72 1.91
N ILE A 58 -8.58 -16.05 2.71
CA ILE A 58 -8.27 -14.63 2.53
C ILE A 58 -6.76 -14.50 2.40
N ALA A 59 -6.32 -13.90 1.32
CA ALA A 59 -4.93 -13.53 1.07
C ALA A 59 -4.79 -12.00 1.03
N VAL A 60 -3.56 -11.50 1.12
CA VAL A 60 -3.22 -10.08 0.95
C VAL A 60 -2.11 -9.93 -0.08
N GLN A 61 -2.24 -8.96 -0.97
CA GLN A 61 -1.17 -8.57 -1.88
C GLN A 61 -0.23 -7.60 -1.15
N LEU A 62 0.94 -8.09 -0.73
CA LEU A 62 1.98 -7.23 -0.15
C LEU A 62 2.68 -6.43 -1.25
N ALA A 63 2.96 -5.15 -0.98
CA ALA A 63 3.52 -4.27 -1.98
C ALA A 63 4.39 -3.14 -1.42
N HIS A 64 5.19 -2.57 -2.29
CA HIS A 64 5.96 -1.36 -2.08
C HIS A 64 5.98 -0.55 -3.39
N ALA A 65 5.52 0.69 -3.37
CA ALA A 65 5.38 1.51 -4.58
C ALA A 65 6.72 1.96 -5.18
N GLY A 66 7.81 1.94 -4.40
CA GLY A 66 9.10 2.38 -4.87
C GLY A 66 9.07 3.84 -5.35
N ARG A 67 9.69 4.10 -6.48
CA ARG A 67 9.75 5.44 -7.10
C ARG A 67 8.41 6.05 -7.50
N LYS A 68 7.34 5.25 -7.57
CA LYS A 68 5.97 5.71 -7.86
C LYS A 68 5.20 6.13 -6.61
N GLY A 69 5.80 6.00 -5.43
CA GLY A 69 5.21 6.42 -4.16
C GLY A 69 5.11 7.94 -4.02
N SER A 70 4.57 8.37 -2.89
CA SER A 70 4.43 9.81 -2.57
C SER A 70 3.60 10.57 -3.61
N SER A 71 2.54 9.95 -4.13
CA SER A 71 1.69 10.51 -5.18
C SER A 71 0.31 10.87 -4.66
N ARG A 72 -0.35 11.81 -5.32
CA ARG A 72 -1.78 12.06 -5.16
C ARG A 72 -2.58 10.83 -5.59
N ALA A 73 -3.79 10.73 -5.08
CA ALA A 73 -4.72 9.73 -5.56
C ALA A 73 -5.01 9.92 -7.07
N PRO A 74 -5.35 8.86 -7.83
CA PRO A 74 -5.59 8.98 -9.28
C PRO A 74 -6.67 10.01 -9.64
N TRP A 75 -7.71 10.11 -8.84
CA TRP A 75 -8.80 11.09 -9.03
C TRP A 75 -8.40 12.54 -8.70
N ASP A 76 -7.25 12.75 -8.00
CA ASP A 76 -6.63 14.04 -7.71
C ASP A 76 -5.45 14.33 -8.65
N GLY A 77 -5.39 13.63 -9.79
CA GLY A 77 -4.40 13.82 -10.85
C GLY A 77 -3.17 12.92 -10.77
N GLY A 78 -2.97 12.13 -9.71
CA GLY A 78 -1.92 11.12 -9.61
C GLY A 78 -0.47 11.63 -9.63
N THR A 79 -0.24 12.95 -9.61
CA THR A 79 1.10 13.54 -9.63
C THR A 79 1.80 13.36 -8.29
N GLN A 80 3.13 13.33 -8.30
CA GLN A 80 3.91 13.21 -7.08
C GLN A 80 3.72 14.43 -6.16
N LEU A 81 3.58 14.17 -4.86
CA LEU A 81 3.43 15.19 -3.83
C LEU A 81 4.77 15.89 -3.56
N THR A 82 4.71 17.21 -3.38
CA THR A 82 5.84 17.97 -2.84
C THR A 82 5.93 17.79 -1.32
N ALA A 83 7.08 18.11 -0.72
CA ALA A 83 7.25 18.08 0.74
C ALA A 83 6.23 18.97 1.47
N ALA A 84 5.89 20.12 0.91
CA ALA A 84 4.88 21.04 1.46
C ALA A 84 3.45 20.45 1.48
N GLU A 85 3.19 19.48 0.62
CA GLU A 85 1.91 18.76 0.53
C GLU A 85 1.89 17.45 1.34
N GLY A 86 2.92 17.22 2.15
CA GLY A 86 3.06 16.01 2.94
C GLY A 86 3.65 14.83 2.17
N GLY A 87 4.30 15.09 1.04
CA GLY A 87 5.07 14.09 0.31
C GLY A 87 6.29 13.62 1.10
N TRP A 88 6.73 12.41 0.81
CA TRP A 88 7.90 11.77 1.43
C TRP A 88 8.93 11.34 0.39
N GLN A 89 10.18 11.15 0.86
CA GLN A 89 11.24 10.62 0.01
C GLN A 89 10.93 9.19 -0.38
N THR A 90 10.82 8.93 -1.66
CA THR A 90 10.67 7.57 -2.20
C THR A 90 12.02 6.86 -2.28
N VAL A 91 12.00 5.53 -2.29
CA VAL A 91 13.19 4.69 -2.45
C VAL A 91 13.08 3.83 -3.71
N ALA A 92 14.22 3.49 -4.32
CA ALA A 92 14.26 2.64 -5.50
C ALA A 92 15.66 2.04 -5.69
N PRO A 93 15.85 1.06 -6.58
CA PRO A 93 17.18 0.53 -6.92
C PRO A 93 18.12 1.54 -7.59
N SER A 94 17.59 2.65 -8.10
CA SER A 94 18.37 3.70 -8.76
C SER A 94 17.69 5.07 -8.60
N ALA A 95 18.46 6.15 -8.68
CA ALA A 95 18.00 7.54 -8.56
C ALA A 95 17.26 8.04 -9.85
N ILE A 96 16.61 7.17 -10.58
CA ILE A 96 15.89 7.52 -11.81
C ILE A 96 14.41 7.70 -11.48
N SER A 97 13.87 8.90 -11.70
CA SER A 97 12.45 9.20 -11.55
C SER A 97 11.61 8.40 -12.55
N HIS A 98 10.36 8.08 -12.20
CA HIS A 98 9.47 7.34 -13.09
C HIS A 98 8.87 8.22 -14.21
N ILE A 99 8.81 9.53 -13.99
CA ILE A 99 8.44 10.56 -14.99
C ILE A 99 9.34 11.77 -14.80
N SER A 100 9.49 12.58 -15.84
CA SER A 100 10.40 13.73 -15.84
C SER A 100 10.07 14.81 -14.79
N SER A 101 8.80 14.93 -14.40
CA SER A 101 8.33 15.88 -13.38
C SER A 101 8.38 15.34 -11.94
N ALA A 102 8.73 14.07 -11.76
CA ALA A 102 8.80 13.46 -10.42
C ALA A 102 10.17 13.72 -9.75
N HIS A 103 10.16 13.75 -8.41
CA HIS A 103 11.38 13.80 -7.63
C HIS A 103 12.21 12.52 -7.80
N SER A 104 13.53 12.67 -7.80
CA SER A 104 14.44 11.53 -7.81
C SER A 104 14.29 10.71 -6.53
N PRO A 105 14.08 9.38 -6.63
CA PRO A 105 14.06 8.53 -5.45
C PRO A 105 15.47 8.41 -4.85
N HIS A 106 15.54 8.10 -3.55
CA HIS A 106 16.77 7.67 -2.91
C HIS A 106 17.16 6.27 -3.43
N PRO A 107 18.34 6.09 -4.04
CA PRO A 107 18.80 4.77 -4.45
C PRO A 107 19.25 3.97 -3.23
N LEU A 108 18.63 2.82 -2.98
CA LEU A 108 19.00 1.94 -1.87
C LEU A 108 20.39 1.35 -2.08
N SER A 109 21.23 1.44 -1.06
CA SER A 109 22.47 0.66 -0.94
C SER A 109 22.15 -0.82 -0.62
N LYS A 110 23.18 -1.69 -0.70
CA LYS A 110 23.01 -3.11 -0.32
C LYS A 110 22.61 -3.26 1.15
N ASP A 111 23.19 -2.47 2.03
CA ASP A 111 22.94 -2.53 3.48
C ASP A 111 21.53 -2.03 3.85
N GLU A 112 20.89 -1.22 3.00
CA GLU A 112 19.52 -0.74 3.20
C GLU A 112 18.45 -1.71 2.65
N ILE A 113 18.88 -2.77 1.95
CA ILE A 113 17.97 -3.79 1.38
C ILE A 113 17.86 -4.99 2.34
N GLU A 114 18.85 -5.23 3.19
CA GLU A 114 18.92 -6.29 4.20
C GLU A 114 18.15 -5.92 5.47
#